data_80cd69a52014cca0b00c373b64de0241
#
_entry.id   80cd69a52014cca0b00c373b64de0241
#
_cell.length_a   1.000
_cell.length_b   1.000
_cell.length_c   1.000
_cell.angle_alpha   90.00
_cell.angle_beta   90.00
_cell.angle_gamma   90.00
#
_symmetry.space_group_name_H-M   'P 1'
#
loop_
_entity.id
_entity.type
_entity.pdbx_description
1 polymer ?
#
loop_
_entity_poly.entity_id
_entity_poly.type
_entity_poly.pdbx_seq_one_letter_code
_entity_poly.pdbx_strand_id
1 'polypeptide(L)'
;MPKQALFDVSCEKRCEKLEAAFRMVWLYSHEISDHVTVIMGNTDLIHDFLGTHSPVRKNVDEIARCARRIGMAASKVSSLKEHFTHRE
;
A
#
# COMPACT_ATOMS: atom_id res chain seq x y z
N MET A 1 11.16 -42.38 1.21
CA MET A 1 11.51 -41.15 0.53
C MET A 1 10.40 -40.48 -0.22
N PRO A 2 9.42 -41.21 -0.78
CA PRO A 2 8.33 -40.53 -1.48
C PRO A 2 7.60 -39.48 -0.65
N LYS A 3 7.36 -39.72 0.63
CA LYS A 3 6.70 -38.77 1.51
C LYS A 3 7.49 -37.49 1.70
N GLN A 4 8.79 -37.61 1.83
CA GLN A 4 9.68 -36.47 2.03
C GLN A 4 9.79 -35.63 0.75
N ALA A 5 9.92 -36.30 -0.39
CA ALA A 5 9.97 -35.62 -1.68
C ALA A 5 8.68 -34.87 -1.99
N LEU A 6 7.52 -35.49 -1.69
CA LEU A 6 6.22 -34.86 -1.88
C LEU A 6 6.02 -33.65 -0.95
N PHE A 7 6.50 -33.77 0.28
CA PHE A 7 6.44 -32.67 1.25
C PHE A 7 7.29 -31.48 0.77
N ASP A 8 8.49 -31.74 0.29
CA ASP A 8 9.41 -30.69 -0.17
C ASP A 8 8.84 -29.96 -1.38
N VAL A 9 8.28 -30.69 -2.34
CA VAL A 9 7.63 -30.07 -3.52
C VAL A 9 6.43 -29.21 -3.11
N SER A 10 5.63 -29.72 -2.17
CA SER A 10 4.49 -28.98 -1.66
C SER A 10 4.92 -27.69 -0.96
N CYS A 11 6.02 -27.76 -0.21
CA CYS A 11 6.57 -26.60 0.50
C CYS A 11 7.10 -25.57 -0.49
N GLU A 12 7.80 -26.00 -1.54
CA GLU A 12 8.30 -25.11 -2.58
C GLU A 12 7.17 -24.40 -3.29
N LYS A 13 6.10 -25.13 -3.64
CA LYS A 13 4.94 -24.54 -4.30
C LYS A 13 4.25 -23.51 -3.43
N ARG A 14 4.16 -23.76 -2.12
CA ARG A 14 3.62 -22.79 -1.17
C ARG A 14 4.46 -21.53 -1.10
N CYS A 15 5.78 -21.71 -1.07
CA CYS A 15 6.69 -20.57 -1.04
C CYS A 15 6.59 -19.74 -2.32
N GLU A 16 6.48 -20.38 -3.47
CA GLU A 16 6.31 -19.69 -4.75
C GLU A 16 5.01 -18.89 -4.77
N LYS A 17 3.93 -19.49 -4.28
CA LYS A 17 2.63 -18.80 -4.21
C LYS A 17 2.67 -17.61 -3.27
N LEU A 18 3.34 -17.75 -2.13
CA LEU A 18 3.52 -16.66 -1.18
C LEU A 18 4.34 -15.53 -1.78
N GLU A 19 5.43 -15.86 -2.46
CA GLU A 19 6.26 -14.85 -3.12
C GLU A 19 5.47 -14.08 -4.17
N ALA A 20 4.67 -14.80 -4.98
CA ALA A 20 3.83 -14.18 -5.99
C ALA A 20 2.80 -13.25 -5.34
N ALA A 21 2.17 -13.70 -4.25
CA ALA A 21 1.20 -12.90 -3.51
C ALA A 21 1.84 -11.63 -2.94
N PHE A 22 3.03 -11.75 -2.34
CA PHE A 22 3.76 -10.61 -1.79
C PHE A 22 4.14 -9.61 -2.88
N ARG A 23 4.53 -10.09 -4.05
CA ARG A 23 4.83 -9.20 -5.17
C ARG A 23 3.62 -8.42 -5.61
N MET A 24 2.47 -9.08 -5.71
CA MET A 24 1.22 -8.40 -6.09
C MET A 24 0.82 -7.36 -5.05
N VAL A 25 0.89 -7.71 -3.78
CA VAL A 25 0.58 -6.78 -2.70
C VAL A 25 1.51 -5.57 -2.74
N TRP A 26 2.80 -5.79 -2.98
CA TRP A 26 3.78 -4.73 -3.09
C TRP A 26 3.48 -3.80 -4.27
N LEU A 27 3.17 -4.37 -5.43
CA LEU A 27 2.81 -3.60 -6.61
C LEU A 27 1.55 -2.77 -6.38
N TYR A 28 0.52 -3.37 -5.80
CA TYR A 28 -0.72 -2.66 -5.52
C TYR A 28 -0.52 -1.56 -4.47
N SER A 29 0.32 -1.80 -3.47
CA SER A 29 0.60 -0.78 -2.47
C SER A 29 1.31 0.43 -3.08
N HIS A 30 2.20 0.21 -4.04
CA HIS A 30 2.85 1.29 -4.78
C HIS A 30 1.86 2.06 -5.64
N GLU A 31 0.96 1.35 -6.32
CA GLU A 31 -0.09 1.98 -7.10
C GLU A 31 -1.01 2.83 -6.24
N ILE A 32 -1.39 2.32 -5.08
CA ILE A 32 -2.21 3.07 -4.11
C ILE A 32 -1.47 4.32 -3.65
N SER A 33 -0.18 4.22 -3.36
CA SER A 33 0.64 5.35 -2.94
C SER A 33 0.71 6.43 -4.02
N ASP A 34 0.81 6.04 -5.28
CA ASP A 34 0.81 6.98 -6.39
C ASP A 34 -0.51 7.73 -6.48
N HIS A 35 -1.62 7.02 -6.35
CA HIS A 35 -2.94 7.65 -6.36
C HIS A 35 -3.14 8.58 -5.17
N VAL A 36 -2.67 8.18 -4.00
CA VAL A 36 -2.74 9.02 -2.80
C VAL A 36 -1.95 10.32 -3.01
N THR A 37 -0.79 10.23 -3.62
CA THR A 37 0.04 11.41 -3.92
C THR A 37 -0.73 12.40 -4.82
N VAL A 38 -1.42 11.89 -5.83
CA VAL A 38 -2.23 12.72 -6.73
C VAL A 38 -3.40 13.36 -5.98
N ILE A 39 -4.09 12.58 -5.15
CA ILE A 39 -5.21 13.09 -4.35
C ILE A 39 -4.73 14.19 -3.41
N MET A 40 -3.62 13.98 -2.72
CA MET A 40 -3.06 14.96 -1.78
C MET A 40 -2.64 16.24 -2.50
N GLY A 41 -2.00 16.12 -3.65
CA GLY A 41 -1.61 17.28 -4.44
C GLY A 41 -2.83 18.10 -4.87
N ASN A 42 -3.87 17.43 -5.32
CA ASN A 42 -5.10 18.10 -5.74
C ASN A 42 -5.84 18.72 -4.55
N THR A 43 -5.90 18.05 -3.42
CA THR A 43 -6.54 18.60 -2.22
C THR A 43 -5.78 19.82 -1.71
N ASP A 44 -4.46 19.82 -1.78
CA ASP A 44 -3.66 20.99 -1.41
C ASP A 44 -3.96 22.19 -2.31
N LEU A 45 -4.04 21.95 -3.62
CA LEU A 45 -4.40 23.02 -4.57
C LEU A 45 -5.79 23.59 -4.30
N ILE A 46 -6.76 22.72 -4.08
CA ILE A 46 -8.12 23.14 -3.79
C ILE A 46 -8.15 23.92 -2.46
N HIS A 47 -7.44 23.43 -1.46
CA HIS A 47 -7.37 24.06 -0.15
C HIS A 47 -6.83 25.49 -0.26
N ASP A 48 -5.82 25.71 -1.10
CA ASP A 48 -5.22 27.02 -1.31
C ASP A 48 -6.20 27.99 -2.00
N PHE A 49 -7.08 27.48 -2.86
CA PHE A 49 -8.09 28.28 -3.54
C PHE A 49 -9.29 28.61 -2.66
N LEU A 50 -9.55 27.82 -1.63
CA LEU A 50 -10.72 28.02 -0.77
C LEU A 50 -10.47 29.12 0.25
N GLY A 51 -11.47 29.98 0.44
CA GLY A 51 -11.43 30.96 1.52
C GLY A 51 -11.58 30.29 2.88
N THR A 52 -11.15 30.99 3.93
CA THR A 52 -11.16 30.48 5.30
C THR A 52 -12.54 30.04 5.77
N HIS A 53 -13.59 30.68 5.22
CA HIS A 53 -14.97 30.44 5.62
C HIS A 53 -15.76 29.58 4.64
N SER A 54 -15.07 28.94 3.67
CA SER A 54 -15.76 28.10 2.71
C SER A 54 -16.34 26.86 3.41
N PRO A 55 -17.62 26.52 3.16
CA PRO A 55 -18.22 25.33 3.76
C PRO A 55 -17.63 24.04 3.24
N VAL A 56 -16.96 24.10 2.08
CA VAL A 56 -16.33 22.93 1.45
C VAL A 56 -14.94 22.62 2.06
N ARG A 57 -14.35 23.59 2.76
CA ARG A 57 -13.01 23.45 3.34
C ARG A 57 -12.92 22.25 4.28
N LYS A 58 -13.95 22.05 5.06
CA LYS A 58 -14.03 20.92 5.99
C LYS A 58 -13.97 19.57 5.27
N ASN A 59 -14.65 19.49 4.13
CA ASN A 59 -14.65 18.28 3.31
C ASN A 59 -13.27 18.00 2.70
N VAL A 60 -12.60 19.05 2.23
CA VAL A 60 -11.25 18.93 1.66
C VAL A 60 -10.26 18.47 2.73
N ASP A 61 -10.35 19.02 3.94
CA ASP A 61 -9.51 18.60 5.06
C ASP A 61 -9.72 17.12 5.40
N GLU A 62 -10.96 16.67 5.33
CA GLU A 62 -11.29 15.27 5.61
C GLU A 62 -10.75 14.33 4.54
N ILE A 63 -10.86 14.72 3.28
CA ILE A 63 -10.27 13.95 2.17
C ILE A 63 -8.77 13.84 2.34
N ALA A 64 -8.10 14.93 2.67
CA ALA A 64 -6.65 14.93 2.88
C ALA A 64 -6.24 14.01 4.03
N ARG A 65 -7.03 14.00 5.11
CA ARG A 65 -6.78 13.14 6.26
C ARG A 65 -6.94 11.66 5.89
N CYS A 66 -7.99 11.31 5.16
CA CYS A 66 -8.21 9.94 4.70
C CYS A 66 -7.10 9.49 3.75
N ALA A 67 -6.70 10.36 2.82
CA ALA A 67 -5.62 10.06 1.89
C ALA A 67 -4.31 9.77 2.63
N ARG A 68 -3.98 10.56 3.64
CA ARG A 68 -2.78 10.32 4.45
C ARG A 68 -2.83 8.97 5.15
N ARG A 69 -3.97 8.60 5.69
CA ARG A 69 -4.14 7.29 6.36
C ARG A 69 -3.95 6.13 5.39
N ILE A 70 -4.51 6.25 4.20
CA ILE A 70 -4.36 5.24 3.15
C ILE A 70 -2.89 5.13 2.75
N GLY A 71 -2.21 6.26 2.58
CA GLY A 71 -0.79 6.29 2.26
C GLY A 71 0.08 5.63 3.32
N MET A 72 -0.22 5.87 4.59
CA MET A 72 0.49 5.23 5.70
C MET A 72 0.27 3.72 5.71
N ALA A 73 -0.95 3.27 5.45
CA ALA A 73 -1.26 1.85 5.40
C ALA A 73 -0.51 1.18 4.25
N ALA A 74 -0.48 1.79 3.07
CA ALA A 74 0.24 1.28 1.93
C ALA A 74 1.75 1.21 2.20
N SER A 75 2.28 2.22 2.89
CA SER A 75 3.70 2.25 3.27
C SER A 75 4.06 1.10 4.21
N LYS A 76 3.18 0.76 5.14
CA LYS A 76 3.39 -0.37 6.05
C LYS A 76 3.44 -1.69 5.29
N VAL A 77 2.59 -1.85 4.29
CA VAL A 77 2.59 -3.06 3.46
C VAL A 77 3.90 -3.17 2.68
N SER A 78 4.39 -2.07 2.12
CA SER A 78 5.68 -2.05 1.42
C SER A 78 6.84 -2.42 2.35
N SER A 79 6.80 -1.93 3.58
CA SER A 79 7.82 -2.25 4.60
C SER A 79 7.84 -3.72 4.95
N LEU A 80 6.70 -4.40 4.90
CA LEU A 80 6.65 -5.84 5.16
C LEU A 80 7.48 -6.61 4.15
N LYS A 81 7.42 -6.24 2.88
CA LYS A 81 8.23 -6.90 1.86
C LYS A 81 9.72 -6.75 2.15
N GLU A 82 10.15 -5.55 2.47
CA GLU A 82 11.56 -5.29 2.81
C GLU A 82 12.00 -6.11 4.02
N HIS A 83 11.14 -6.19 5.03
CA HIS A 83 11.41 -6.95 6.23
C HIS A 83 11.65 -8.42 5.93
N PHE A 84 10.82 -9.01 5.08
CA PHE A 84 10.96 -10.41 4.70
C PHE A 84 12.17 -10.66 3.81
N THR A 85 12.50 -9.73 2.93
CA THR A 85 13.64 -9.86 2.02
C THR A 85 14.96 -9.84 2.77
N HIS A 86 15.06 -9.05 3.83
CA HIS A 86 16.29 -8.92 4.60
C HIS A 86 16.59 -10.10 5.52
N ARG A 87 15.67 -11.02 5.65
CA ARG A 87 15.86 -12.19 6.50
C ARG A 87 16.74 -13.27 5.87
N GLU A 88 16.94 -13.19 4.59
CA GLU A 88 17.83 -14.08 3.89
C GLU A 88 19.27 -13.58 3.95
#